data_403de1bba017ba9bcf01861ed22ac1bc
#
_entry.id   403de1bba017ba9bcf01861ed22ac1bc
#
_cell.length_a   1.000
_cell.length_b   1.000
_cell.length_c   1.000
_cell.angle_alpha   90.00
_cell.angle_beta   90.00
_cell.angle_gamma   90.00
#
_symmetry.space_group_name_H-M   'P 1'
#
loop_
_entity.id
_entity.type
_entity.pdbx_description
1 polymer ?
#
loop_
_entity_poly.entity_id
_entity_poly.type
_entity_poly.pdbx_seq_one_letter_code
_entity_poly.pdbx_strand_id
1 'polypeptide(L)'
;CIRDRVHTIPDGMKPGSDTANLSVLGYNPRKYYSGRSPLEALSIGAPMKDTDIALRCNLVTLSEDEDTYEERTIIDHSSDEISTEDAAILLEAVKRELQTEQYQFYVGTSYRHLLIWDKGEVVDLVQPHDILGQKIGDKLPEDQDLREMMKKSYDILVNHPINVERRKKGLHPANSCWFWGAGTKPALYPFTERTHKKGAMISAVDLLKGIAVGTSMKVITVDGANGGLDTNYEGKAKAALDVLTRDGYDFVYVHLEGPDEICLLYTSDAADD
;
A
#
# COMPACT_ATOMS: atom_id res chain seq x y z
N CYS A 1 -10.12 33.89 -3.50
CA CYS A 1 -10.15 32.50 -3.01
C CYS A 1 -9.77 32.50 -1.53
N ILE A 2 -10.68 32.06 -0.69
CA ILE A 2 -10.38 31.80 0.71
C ILE A 2 -9.71 30.43 0.73
N ARG A 3 -8.42 30.38 1.12
CA ARG A 3 -7.69 29.12 1.37
C ARG A 3 -7.72 28.88 2.87
N ASP A 4 -8.68 28.11 3.33
CA ASP A 4 -8.72 27.67 4.71
C ASP A 4 -7.90 26.41 4.90
N ARG A 5 -7.22 26.31 6.06
CA ARG A 5 -6.59 25.07 6.51
C ARG A 5 -7.61 24.31 7.34
N VAL A 6 -7.78 23.03 7.05
CA VAL A 6 -8.64 22.12 7.79
C VAL A 6 -7.79 21.09 8.50
N HIS A 7 -8.06 20.86 9.79
CA HIS A 7 -7.45 19.75 10.53
C HIS A 7 -7.98 18.42 9.97
N THR A 8 -7.10 17.69 9.28
CA THR A 8 -7.43 16.41 8.66
C THR A 8 -7.02 15.21 9.51
N ILE A 9 -6.13 15.43 10.48
CA ILE A 9 -5.68 14.38 11.41
C ILE A 9 -6.33 14.65 12.78
N PRO A 10 -7.15 13.72 13.31
CA PRO A 10 -7.70 13.87 14.66
C PRO A 10 -6.60 13.86 15.72
N ASP A 11 -6.76 14.66 16.78
CA ASP A 11 -5.78 14.75 17.87
C ASP A 11 -5.42 13.37 18.44
N GLY A 12 -4.13 13.11 18.58
CA GLY A 12 -3.60 11.85 19.11
C GLY A 12 -3.59 10.68 18.13
N MET A 13 -3.98 10.87 16.88
CA MET A 13 -3.75 9.88 15.82
C MET A 13 -2.41 10.14 15.12
N LYS A 14 -1.76 9.07 14.67
CA LYS A 14 -0.53 9.18 13.87
C LYS A 14 -0.90 9.84 12.52
N PRO A 15 -0.15 10.86 12.07
CA PRO A 15 -0.33 11.45 10.75
C PRO A 15 -0.13 10.41 9.64
N GLY A 16 -1.01 10.47 8.63
CA GLY A 16 -0.91 9.59 7.46
C GLY A 16 -1.95 9.95 6.41
N SER A 17 -1.64 9.64 5.16
CA SER A 17 -2.55 9.89 4.02
C SER A 17 -3.88 9.16 4.16
N ASP A 18 -3.89 7.99 4.78
CA ASP A 18 -5.09 7.21 5.09
C ASP A 18 -6.04 7.95 6.03
N THR A 19 -5.55 8.39 7.19
CA THR A 19 -6.35 9.13 8.18
C THR A 19 -6.78 10.50 7.65
N ALA A 20 -5.91 11.20 6.94
CA ALA A 20 -6.21 12.49 6.35
C ALA A 20 -7.32 12.39 5.28
N ASN A 21 -7.20 11.47 4.33
CA ASN A 21 -8.17 11.32 3.25
C ASN A 21 -9.53 10.80 3.76
N LEU A 22 -9.58 9.92 4.75
CA LEU A 22 -10.83 9.55 5.42
C LEU A 22 -11.50 10.77 6.04
N SER A 23 -10.75 11.62 6.75
CA SER A 23 -11.27 12.84 7.37
C SER A 23 -11.81 13.83 6.33
N VAL A 24 -11.08 14.09 5.24
CA VAL A 24 -11.49 14.97 4.15
C VAL A 24 -12.81 14.49 3.51
N LEU A 25 -12.95 13.18 3.34
CA LEU A 25 -14.19 12.58 2.85
C LEU A 25 -15.29 12.54 3.91
N GLY A 26 -15.01 13.00 5.14
CA GLY A 26 -15.94 13.09 6.26
C GLY A 26 -16.19 11.78 6.99
N TYR A 27 -15.32 10.81 6.86
CA TYR A 27 -15.30 9.60 7.68
C TYR A 27 -14.40 9.81 8.89
N ASN A 28 -14.89 9.52 10.09
CA ASN A 28 -14.08 9.63 11.29
C ASN A 28 -13.01 8.53 11.34
N PRO A 29 -11.71 8.85 11.19
CA PRO A 29 -10.68 7.81 11.17
C PRO A 29 -10.62 6.97 12.43
N ARG A 30 -10.91 7.55 13.61
CA ARG A 30 -10.95 6.81 14.88
C ARG A 30 -11.95 5.64 14.86
N LYS A 31 -12.99 5.75 14.04
CA LYS A 31 -14.04 4.72 13.93
C LYS A 31 -13.79 3.75 12.79
N TYR A 32 -13.24 4.23 11.68
CA TYR A 32 -13.22 3.50 10.43
C TYR A 32 -11.84 3.08 9.96
N TYR A 33 -10.78 3.66 10.54
CA TYR A 33 -9.43 3.26 10.21
C TYR A 33 -9.03 2.03 11.02
N SER A 34 -8.77 0.94 10.35
CA SER A 34 -8.37 -0.34 10.93
C SER A 34 -7.00 -0.83 10.43
N GLY A 35 -6.27 0.05 9.75
CA GLY A 35 -4.98 -0.25 9.12
C GLY A 35 -4.98 0.10 7.64
N ARG A 36 -3.79 0.22 7.06
CA ARG A 36 -3.58 0.56 5.64
C ARG A 36 -3.86 -0.61 4.72
N SER A 37 -3.36 -1.80 5.09
CA SER A 37 -3.45 -3.01 4.26
C SER A 37 -4.88 -3.42 3.90
N PRO A 38 -5.87 -3.31 4.79
CA PRO A 38 -7.25 -3.61 4.42
C PRO A 38 -7.84 -2.68 3.34
N LEU A 39 -7.43 -1.42 3.33
CA LEU A 39 -7.85 -0.48 2.27
C LEU A 39 -7.21 -0.84 0.93
N GLU A 40 -5.94 -1.23 0.94
CA GLU A 40 -5.26 -1.71 -0.27
C GLU A 40 -5.86 -3.05 -0.75
N ALA A 41 -6.30 -3.93 0.15
CA ALA A 41 -7.02 -5.15 -0.20
C ALA A 41 -8.31 -4.85 -0.97
N LEU A 42 -9.08 -3.86 -0.53
CA LEU A 42 -10.27 -3.41 -1.25
C LEU A 42 -9.93 -2.88 -2.65
N SER A 43 -8.83 -2.15 -2.79
CA SER A 43 -8.39 -1.58 -4.07
C SER A 43 -8.13 -2.64 -5.14
N ILE A 44 -7.46 -3.72 -4.77
CA ILE A 44 -7.12 -4.81 -5.70
C ILE A 44 -8.19 -5.91 -5.78
N GLY A 45 -9.31 -5.73 -5.06
CA GLY A 45 -10.40 -6.70 -5.03
C GLY A 45 -10.08 -8.01 -4.30
N ALA A 46 -9.08 -7.99 -3.38
CA ALA A 46 -8.79 -9.15 -2.54
C ALA A 46 -9.98 -9.40 -1.58
N PRO A 47 -10.58 -10.59 -1.60
CA PRO A 47 -11.71 -10.87 -0.73
C PRO A 47 -11.25 -10.92 0.74
N MET A 48 -12.02 -10.27 1.62
CA MET A 48 -11.82 -10.32 3.06
C MET A 48 -13.13 -10.64 3.77
N LYS A 49 -13.10 -11.62 4.66
CA LYS A 49 -14.14 -11.85 5.67
C LYS A 49 -13.97 -10.88 6.82
N ASP A 50 -14.96 -10.77 7.69
CA ASP A 50 -14.89 -9.88 8.86
C ASP A 50 -13.88 -10.36 9.93
N THR A 51 -13.47 -11.62 9.86
CA THR A 51 -12.47 -12.24 10.74
C THR A 51 -11.05 -12.20 10.19
N ASP A 52 -10.87 -11.75 8.95
CA ASP A 52 -9.57 -11.78 8.29
C ASP A 52 -8.73 -10.57 8.67
N ILE A 53 -7.44 -10.78 8.71
CA ILE A 53 -6.44 -9.72 8.83
C ILE A 53 -5.73 -9.57 7.48
N ALA A 54 -5.68 -8.34 6.98
CA ALA A 54 -4.84 -8.00 5.85
C ALA A 54 -3.49 -7.49 6.34
N LEU A 55 -2.42 -8.00 5.75
CA LEU A 55 -1.05 -7.53 5.93
C LEU A 55 -0.50 -7.07 4.59
N ARG A 56 0.25 -6.00 4.58
CA ARG A 56 1.08 -5.66 3.44
C ARG A 56 2.22 -6.66 3.34
N CYS A 57 2.51 -7.10 2.13
CA CYS A 57 3.62 -7.97 1.79
C CYS A 57 4.50 -7.23 0.78
N ASN A 58 5.57 -6.59 1.24
CA ASN A 58 6.55 -5.99 0.35
C ASN A 58 7.53 -7.05 -0.11
N LEU A 59 7.92 -7.00 -1.40
CA LEU A 59 9.16 -7.61 -1.84
C LEU A 59 10.30 -6.64 -1.55
N VAL A 60 11.22 -7.05 -0.69
CA VAL A 60 12.33 -6.22 -0.21
C VAL A 60 13.67 -6.82 -0.60
N THR A 61 14.73 -6.00 -0.50
CA THR A 61 16.11 -6.43 -0.65
C THR A 61 16.76 -6.57 0.71
N LEU A 62 17.19 -7.77 1.04
CA LEU A 62 18.05 -8.05 2.19
C LEU A 62 19.48 -8.29 1.71
N SER A 63 20.47 -7.98 2.57
CA SER A 63 21.86 -8.35 2.36
C SER A 63 22.03 -9.87 2.26
N GLU A 64 23.12 -10.33 1.64
CA GLU A 64 23.30 -11.75 1.28
C GLU A 64 24.55 -12.38 1.89
N ASP A 65 25.42 -11.59 2.54
CA ASP A 65 26.71 -12.05 3.04
C ASP A 65 26.67 -12.68 4.45
N GLU A 66 25.50 -12.65 5.13
CA GLU A 66 25.35 -13.15 6.49
C GLU A 66 24.94 -14.63 6.52
N ASP A 67 25.41 -15.35 7.56
CA ASP A 67 25.17 -16.78 7.74
C ASP A 67 23.71 -17.09 8.10
N THR A 68 23.03 -16.20 8.84
CA THR A 68 21.67 -16.41 9.31
C THR A 68 20.71 -15.35 8.78
N TYR A 69 19.42 -15.70 8.68
CA TYR A 69 18.39 -14.76 8.21
C TYR A 69 18.27 -13.53 9.13
N GLU A 70 18.38 -13.74 10.41
CA GLU A 70 18.23 -12.73 11.46
C GLU A 70 19.37 -11.69 11.47
N GLU A 71 20.54 -12.04 10.95
CA GLU A 71 21.69 -11.13 10.87
C GLU A 71 21.66 -10.24 9.65
N ARG A 72 20.80 -10.53 8.67
CA ARG A 72 20.69 -9.76 7.44
C ARG A 72 20.27 -8.32 7.71
N THR A 73 20.65 -7.48 6.80
CA THR A 73 20.34 -6.03 6.83
C THR A 73 19.32 -5.73 5.72
N ILE A 74 18.32 -4.92 6.03
CA ILE A 74 17.41 -4.43 5.00
C ILE A 74 18.08 -3.33 4.18
N ILE A 75 18.26 -3.56 2.88
CA ILE A 75 18.97 -2.68 1.96
C ILE A 75 17.99 -1.75 1.25
N ASP A 76 16.88 -2.30 0.75
CA ASP A 76 15.86 -1.54 0.02
C ASP A 76 14.48 -2.13 0.28
N HIS A 77 13.53 -1.27 0.63
CA HIS A 77 12.15 -1.65 0.92
C HIS A 77 11.29 -1.86 -0.33
N SER A 78 11.80 -1.50 -1.50
CA SER A 78 11.10 -1.51 -2.80
C SER A 78 11.79 -2.34 -3.87
N SER A 79 13.01 -2.81 -3.62
CA SER A 79 13.87 -3.50 -4.60
C SER A 79 14.00 -2.73 -5.91
N ASP A 80 14.46 -1.45 -5.83
CA ASP A 80 14.53 -0.50 -6.94
C ASP A 80 13.17 -0.34 -7.66
N GLU A 81 12.08 -0.29 -6.91
CA GLU A 81 10.71 -0.22 -7.45
C GLU A 81 10.46 -1.28 -8.54
N ILE A 82 10.75 -2.52 -8.21
CA ILE A 82 10.63 -3.66 -9.12
C ILE A 82 9.33 -3.58 -9.95
N SER A 83 9.42 -3.95 -11.25
CA SER A 83 8.23 -3.96 -12.13
C SER A 83 7.14 -4.89 -11.60
N THR A 84 5.89 -4.56 -11.86
CA THR A 84 4.75 -5.39 -11.45
C THR A 84 4.82 -6.79 -12.06
N GLU A 85 5.32 -6.90 -13.29
CA GLU A 85 5.46 -8.16 -14.02
C GLU A 85 6.46 -9.10 -13.34
N ASP A 86 7.66 -8.60 -13.02
CA ASP A 86 8.70 -9.38 -12.35
C ASP A 86 8.26 -9.74 -10.92
N ALA A 87 7.67 -8.79 -10.21
CA ALA A 87 7.17 -8.99 -8.85
C ALA A 87 6.05 -10.04 -8.78
N ALA A 88 5.15 -10.06 -9.77
CA ALA A 88 4.09 -11.06 -9.85
C ALA A 88 4.65 -12.48 -10.02
N ILE A 89 5.71 -12.64 -10.84
CA ILE A 89 6.37 -13.94 -11.03
C ILE A 89 7.04 -14.39 -9.73
N LEU A 90 7.74 -13.48 -9.04
CA LEU A 90 8.39 -13.79 -7.76
C LEU A 90 7.36 -14.15 -6.69
N LEU A 91 6.26 -13.38 -6.58
CA LEU A 91 5.21 -13.69 -5.61
C LEU A 91 4.51 -15.03 -5.93
N GLU A 92 4.35 -15.37 -7.21
CA GLU A 92 3.78 -16.68 -7.59
C GLU A 92 4.67 -17.84 -7.16
N ALA A 93 6.01 -17.68 -7.17
CA ALA A 93 6.93 -18.67 -6.61
C ALA A 93 6.73 -18.82 -5.10
N VAL A 94 6.57 -17.72 -4.37
CA VAL A 94 6.24 -17.72 -2.93
C VAL A 94 4.89 -18.40 -2.66
N LYS A 95 3.86 -18.08 -3.44
CA LYS A 95 2.52 -18.66 -3.31
C LYS A 95 2.53 -20.18 -3.42
N ARG A 96 3.27 -20.74 -4.38
CA ARG A 96 3.32 -22.19 -4.59
C ARG A 96 3.79 -22.95 -3.36
N GLU A 97 4.67 -22.34 -2.56
CA GLU A 97 5.29 -22.98 -1.40
C GLU A 97 4.64 -22.60 -0.07
N LEU A 98 4.13 -21.36 0.05
CA LEU A 98 3.71 -20.81 1.33
C LEU A 98 2.21 -20.52 1.45
N GLN A 99 1.46 -20.49 0.34
CA GLN A 99 0.03 -20.25 0.40
C GLN A 99 -0.70 -21.46 0.99
N THR A 100 -1.63 -21.20 1.89
CA THR A 100 -2.49 -22.22 2.53
C THR A 100 -3.94 -21.71 2.58
N GLU A 101 -4.86 -22.49 3.14
CA GLU A 101 -6.23 -22.01 3.40
C GLU A 101 -6.23 -20.82 4.39
N GLN A 102 -5.27 -20.78 5.31
CA GLN A 102 -5.14 -19.73 6.32
C GLN A 102 -4.41 -18.48 5.81
N TYR A 103 -3.46 -18.63 4.90
CA TYR A 103 -2.61 -17.56 4.38
C TYR A 103 -2.74 -17.45 2.86
N GLN A 104 -3.35 -16.36 2.38
CA GLN A 104 -3.62 -16.13 0.96
C GLN A 104 -2.86 -14.90 0.46
N PHE A 105 -1.99 -15.10 -0.54
CA PHE A 105 -1.24 -14.01 -1.14
C PHE A 105 -1.95 -13.42 -2.35
N TYR A 106 -1.93 -12.10 -2.48
CA TYR A 106 -2.52 -11.36 -3.59
C TYR A 106 -1.51 -10.41 -4.22
N VAL A 107 -1.39 -10.47 -5.54
CA VAL A 107 -0.50 -9.59 -6.31
C VAL A 107 -1.08 -8.17 -6.31
N GLY A 108 -0.25 -7.21 -5.94
CA GLY A 108 -0.53 -5.79 -6.04
C GLY A 108 0.31 -5.13 -7.13
N THR A 109 0.75 -3.90 -6.89
CA THR A 109 1.52 -3.10 -7.84
C THR A 109 2.98 -3.00 -7.41
N SER A 110 3.93 -3.23 -8.33
CA SER A 110 5.37 -3.16 -8.08
C SER A 110 5.75 -4.08 -6.90
N TYR A 111 6.50 -3.62 -5.95
CA TYR A 111 6.92 -4.36 -4.75
C TYR A 111 5.80 -4.56 -3.70
N ARG A 112 4.63 -3.97 -3.90
CA ARG A 112 3.53 -3.90 -2.92
C ARG A 112 2.49 -4.97 -3.19
N HIS A 113 2.45 -5.98 -2.35
CA HIS A 113 1.51 -7.11 -2.39
C HIS A 113 0.76 -7.22 -1.07
N LEU A 114 -0.12 -8.20 -0.96
CA LEU A 114 -0.93 -8.44 0.23
C LEU A 114 -0.88 -9.91 0.64
N LEU A 115 -0.95 -10.11 1.96
CA LEU A 115 -1.24 -11.37 2.61
C LEU A 115 -2.56 -11.22 3.37
N ILE A 116 -3.53 -12.08 3.11
CA ILE A 116 -4.75 -12.21 3.90
C ILE A 116 -4.60 -13.40 4.82
N TRP A 117 -4.78 -13.16 6.10
CA TRP A 117 -4.69 -14.15 7.18
C TRP A 117 -6.09 -14.47 7.71
N ASP A 118 -6.63 -15.65 7.37
CA ASP A 118 -7.95 -16.10 7.84
C ASP A 118 -7.92 -16.30 9.35
N LYS A 119 -8.82 -15.62 10.05
CA LYS A 119 -8.93 -15.62 11.53
C LYS A 119 -7.61 -15.26 12.24
N GLY A 120 -6.83 -14.38 11.63
CA GLY A 120 -5.60 -13.87 12.23
C GLY A 120 -5.85 -12.87 13.36
N GLU A 121 -4.76 -12.40 13.94
CA GLU A 121 -4.76 -11.34 14.95
C GLU A 121 -4.02 -10.11 14.44
N VAL A 122 -4.42 -8.93 14.90
CA VAL A 122 -3.67 -7.71 14.60
C VAL A 122 -2.40 -7.73 15.44
N VAL A 123 -1.27 -7.86 14.77
CA VAL A 123 0.07 -7.90 15.35
C VAL A 123 0.83 -6.62 15.06
N ASP A 124 1.70 -6.22 15.97
CA ASP A 124 2.60 -5.09 15.75
C ASP A 124 3.76 -5.52 14.85
N LEU A 125 3.93 -4.81 13.75
CA LEU A 125 4.90 -5.16 12.71
C LEU A 125 5.64 -3.90 12.26
N VAL A 126 6.94 -4.04 12.08
CA VAL A 126 7.82 -2.93 11.71
C VAL A 126 7.73 -2.63 10.21
N GLN A 127 7.61 -1.36 9.86
CA GLN A 127 7.59 -0.92 8.47
C GLN A 127 9.01 -0.99 7.87
N PRO A 128 9.18 -1.58 6.67
CA PRO A 128 10.52 -1.82 6.12
C PRO A 128 11.28 -0.52 5.79
N HIS A 129 10.60 0.55 5.44
CA HIS A 129 11.23 1.84 5.14
C HIS A 129 11.74 2.59 6.38
N ASP A 130 11.26 2.24 7.58
CA ASP A 130 11.74 2.84 8.85
C ASP A 130 13.05 2.21 9.35
N ILE A 131 13.48 1.09 8.75
CA ILE A 131 14.62 0.29 9.22
C ILE A 131 15.70 0.05 8.15
N LEU A 132 15.75 0.88 7.11
CA LEU A 132 16.80 0.78 6.09
C LEU A 132 18.19 0.87 6.72
N GLY A 133 19.10 0.00 6.30
CA GLY A 133 20.46 -0.11 6.84
C GLY A 133 20.57 -0.77 8.21
N GLN A 134 19.47 -1.30 8.78
CA GLN A 134 19.46 -1.98 10.08
C GLN A 134 19.37 -3.50 9.92
N LYS A 135 19.92 -4.23 10.90
CA LYS A 135 19.73 -5.67 11.04
C LYS A 135 18.27 -5.99 11.35
N ILE A 136 17.77 -7.09 10.77
CA ILE A 136 16.34 -7.42 10.85
C ILE A 136 15.95 -8.25 12.08
N GLY A 137 16.89 -8.87 12.78
CA GLY A 137 16.63 -9.90 13.79
C GLY A 137 15.64 -9.48 14.89
N ASP A 138 15.83 -8.27 15.44
CA ASP A 138 14.96 -7.69 16.48
C ASP A 138 13.73 -6.96 15.91
N LYS A 139 13.58 -6.94 14.58
CA LYS A 139 12.46 -6.33 13.84
C LYS A 139 11.49 -7.35 13.26
N LEU A 140 11.84 -8.63 13.34
CA LEU A 140 10.99 -9.72 12.86
C LEU A 140 9.73 -9.86 13.71
N PRO A 141 8.62 -10.36 13.13
CA PRO A 141 7.39 -10.63 13.89
C PRO A 141 7.64 -11.53 15.12
N GLU A 142 6.90 -11.27 16.20
CA GLU A 142 6.84 -12.22 17.32
C GLU A 142 6.08 -13.50 16.93
N ASP A 143 5.10 -13.37 16.04
CA ASP A 143 4.37 -14.50 15.45
C ASP A 143 5.32 -15.40 14.67
N GLN A 144 5.37 -16.69 15.06
CA GLN A 144 6.32 -17.65 14.50
C GLN A 144 5.99 -18.01 13.04
N ASP A 145 4.72 -18.10 12.68
CA ASP A 145 4.32 -18.47 11.31
C ASP A 145 4.69 -17.35 10.34
N LEU A 146 4.41 -16.09 10.70
CA LEU A 146 4.81 -14.94 9.89
C LEU A 146 6.34 -14.86 9.74
N ARG A 147 7.09 -15.06 10.83
CA ARG A 147 8.56 -15.08 10.82
C ARG A 147 9.11 -16.18 9.91
N GLU A 148 8.59 -17.39 10.04
CA GLU A 148 9.01 -18.53 9.21
C GLU A 148 8.65 -18.33 7.73
N MET A 149 7.50 -17.73 7.44
CA MET A 149 7.14 -17.40 6.06
C MET A 149 8.09 -16.36 5.45
N MET A 150 8.49 -15.32 6.21
CA MET A 150 9.47 -14.35 5.74
C MET A 150 10.82 -15.03 5.45
N LYS A 151 11.31 -15.88 6.35
CA LYS A 151 12.55 -16.63 6.19
C LYS A 151 12.50 -17.57 4.99
N LYS A 152 11.45 -18.37 4.85
CA LYS A 152 11.26 -19.27 3.71
C LYS A 152 11.12 -18.52 2.39
N SER A 153 10.50 -17.33 2.39
CA SER A 153 10.42 -16.50 1.19
C SER A 153 11.81 -16.11 0.68
N TYR A 154 12.76 -15.85 1.59
CA TYR A 154 14.15 -15.59 1.22
C TYR A 154 14.79 -16.80 0.55
N ASP A 155 14.63 -18.00 1.11
CA ASP A 155 15.19 -19.24 0.54
C ASP A 155 14.64 -19.50 -0.88
N ILE A 156 13.35 -19.19 -1.11
CA ILE A 156 12.70 -19.32 -2.42
C ILE A 156 13.23 -18.27 -3.42
N LEU A 157 13.40 -17.04 -2.98
CA LEU A 157 13.61 -15.90 -3.86
C LEU A 157 15.08 -15.58 -4.14
N VAL A 158 15.99 -15.85 -3.20
CA VAL A 158 17.40 -15.44 -3.29
C VAL A 158 18.08 -15.92 -4.59
N ASN A 159 17.81 -17.14 -5.02
CA ASN A 159 18.37 -17.72 -6.25
C ASN A 159 17.37 -17.79 -7.41
N HIS A 160 16.22 -17.11 -7.29
CA HIS A 160 15.24 -17.08 -8.39
C HIS A 160 15.86 -16.44 -9.65
N PRO A 161 15.59 -16.97 -10.87
CA PRO A 161 16.21 -16.47 -12.12
C PRO A 161 16.07 -14.95 -12.32
N ILE A 162 14.93 -14.37 -11.96
CA ILE A 162 14.72 -12.89 -12.00
C ILE A 162 15.76 -12.18 -11.12
N ASN A 163 15.97 -12.63 -9.91
CA ASN A 163 16.93 -12.02 -8.98
C ASN A 163 18.38 -12.22 -9.41
N VAL A 164 18.69 -13.36 -10.01
CA VAL A 164 20.01 -13.59 -10.63
C VAL A 164 20.25 -12.60 -11.76
N GLU A 165 19.26 -12.37 -12.60
CA GLU A 165 19.34 -11.41 -13.71
C GLU A 165 19.38 -9.96 -13.23
N ARG A 166 18.63 -9.62 -12.17
CA ARG A 166 18.67 -8.28 -11.54
C ARG A 166 20.07 -7.95 -11.02
N ARG A 167 20.74 -8.89 -10.31
CA ARG A 167 22.13 -8.69 -9.84
C ARG A 167 23.10 -8.47 -10.99
N LYS A 168 22.97 -9.21 -12.10
CA LYS A 168 23.82 -9.01 -13.29
C LYS A 168 23.67 -7.61 -13.89
N LYS A 169 22.49 -7.03 -13.77
CA LYS A 169 22.19 -5.67 -14.22
C LYS A 169 22.56 -4.59 -13.21
N GLY A 170 23.10 -4.97 -12.04
CA GLY A 170 23.42 -4.04 -10.95
C GLY A 170 22.20 -3.52 -10.20
N LEU A 171 21.05 -4.21 -10.32
CA LEU A 171 19.81 -3.88 -9.61
C LEU A 171 19.72 -4.70 -8.32
N HIS A 172 19.05 -4.14 -7.32
CA HIS A 172 18.74 -4.82 -6.07
C HIS A 172 17.81 -6.02 -6.31
N PRO A 173 18.14 -7.23 -5.81
CA PRO A 173 17.27 -8.39 -5.90
C PRO A 173 16.08 -8.26 -4.95
N ALA A 174 14.88 -8.62 -5.39
CA ALA A 174 13.71 -8.72 -4.54
C ALA A 174 13.69 -10.09 -3.85
N ASN A 175 14.54 -10.25 -2.82
CA ASN A 175 14.93 -11.55 -2.28
C ASN A 175 14.21 -11.99 -1.00
N SER A 176 13.27 -11.17 -0.46
CA SER A 176 12.45 -11.57 0.68
C SER A 176 11.08 -10.89 0.67
N CYS A 177 10.08 -11.57 1.23
CA CYS A 177 8.82 -10.94 1.62
C CYS A 177 8.99 -10.27 2.98
N TRP A 178 8.36 -9.08 3.15
CA TRP A 178 8.29 -8.38 4.42
C TRP A 178 6.85 -8.04 4.75
N PHE A 179 6.34 -8.58 5.87
CA PHE A 179 4.95 -8.34 6.30
C PHE A 179 4.85 -7.17 7.27
N TRP A 180 3.85 -6.30 7.08
CA TRP A 180 3.61 -5.15 7.93
C TRP A 180 2.21 -4.57 7.76
N GLY A 181 1.82 -3.61 8.60
CA GLY A 181 0.59 -2.85 8.45
C GLY A 181 -0.67 -3.68 8.62
N ALA A 182 -0.65 -4.63 9.58
CA ALA A 182 -1.79 -5.49 9.89
C ALA A 182 -3.05 -4.69 10.22
N GLY A 183 -4.20 -5.14 9.73
CA GLY A 183 -5.49 -4.51 10.00
C GLY A 183 -6.68 -5.38 9.64
N THR A 184 -7.82 -5.06 10.25
CA THR A 184 -9.10 -5.73 10.04
C THR A 184 -9.86 -5.09 8.87
N LYS A 185 -10.83 -5.81 8.31
CA LYS A 185 -11.71 -5.29 7.27
C LYS A 185 -12.41 -4.00 7.71
N PRO A 186 -12.28 -2.89 6.98
CA PRO A 186 -12.87 -1.63 7.38
C PRO A 186 -14.40 -1.65 7.17
N ALA A 187 -15.17 -1.25 8.19
CA ALA A 187 -16.63 -1.18 8.13
C ALA A 187 -17.08 0.21 7.63
N LEU A 188 -16.65 0.59 6.42
CA LEU A 188 -16.99 1.88 5.83
C LEU A 188 -18.46 1.91 5.36
N TYR A 189 -19.16 3.00 5.66
CA TYR A 189 -20.49 3.24 5.13
C TYR A 189 -20.45 3.72 3.68
N PRO A 190 -21.41 3.32 2.83
CA PRO A 190 -21.54 3.87 1.49
C PRO A 190 -21.63 5.41 1.52
N PHE A 191 -20.89 6.07 0.64
CA PHE A 191 -20.87 7.52 0.53
C PHE A 191 -22.27 8.09 0.26
N THR A 192 -23.05 7.39 -0.58
CA THR A 192 -24.43 7.75 -0.90
C THR A 192 -25.37 7.70 0.31
N GLU A 193 -25.23 6.73 1.18
CA GLU A 193 -26.06 6.63 2.39
C GLU A 193 -25.75 7.76 3.37
N ARG A 194 -24.49 8.18 3.44
CA ARG A 194 -24.05 9.25 4.34
C ARG A 194 -24.38 10.65 3.83
N THR A 195 -24.27 10.88 2.53
CA THR A 195 -24.31 12.23 1.93
C THR A 195 -25.55 12.49 1.08
N HIS A 196 -26.29 11.43 0.72
CA HIS A 196 -27.35 11.46 -0.30
C HIS A 196 -26.85 11.92 -1.68
N LYS A 197 -25.54 11.72 -1.95
CA LYS A 197 -24.84 12.10 -3.17
C LYS A 197 -24.11 10.93 -3.78
N LYS A 198 -24.08 10.85 -5.10
CA LYS A 198 -23.25 9.90 -5.83
C LYS A 198 -21.83 10.44 -5.92
N GLY A 199 -20.86 9.70 -5.37
CA GLY A 199 -19.45 10.08 -5.37
C GLY A 199 -18.61 9.28 -6.34
N ALA A 200 -17.62 9.94 -6.94
CA ALA A 200 -16.57 9.30 -7.71
C ALA A 200 -15.18 9.73 -7.21
N MET A 201 -14.17 8.93 -7.48
CA MET A 201 -12.77 9.19 -7.11
C MET A 201 -11.85 8.99 -8.29
N ILE A 202 -10.95 9.94 -8.50
CA ILE A 202 -9.87 9.90 -9.48
C ILE A 202 -8.56 9.92 -8.69
N SER A 203 -7.86 8.78 -8.64
CA SER A 203 -6.56 8.64 -7.96
C SER A 203 -5.74 7.55 -8.63
N ALA A 204 -4.41 7.74 -8.67
CA ALA A 204 -3.46 6.69 -9.05
C ALA A 204 -3.07 5.79 -7.84
N VAL A 205 -3.33 6.25 -6.62
CA VAL A 205 -2.88 5.62 -5.38
C VAL A 205 -3.87 4.56 -4.92
N ASP A 206 -3.37 3.34 -4.68
CA ASP A 206 -4.21 2.19 -4.31
C ASP A 206 -4.95 2.40 -2.98
N LEU A 207 -4.33 3.09 -2.02
CA LEU A 207 -4.96 3.47 -0.76
C LEU A 207 -6.28 4.23 -0.97
N LEU A 208 -6.28 5.23 -1.85
CA LEU A 208 -7.47 6.03 -2.13
C LEU A 208 -8.51 5.28 -2.95
N LYS A 209 -8.05 4.46 -3.91
CA LYS A 209 -8.95 3.55 -4.63
C LYS A 209 -9.65 2.60 -3.64
N GLY A 210 -8.91 2.09 -2.65
CA GLY A 210 -9.47 1.25 -1.59
C GLY A 210 -10.50 1.98 -0.73
N ILE A 211 -10.26 3.25 -0.37
CA ILE A 211 -11.25 4.08 0.32
C ILE A 211 -12.50 4.25 -0.57
N ALA A 212 -12.32 4.51 -1.87
CA ALA A 212 -13.45 4.64 -2.79
C ALA A 212 -14.27 3.35 -2.89
N VAL A 213 -13.62 2.21 -3.04
CA VAL A 213 -14.30 0.89 -3.06
C VAL A 213 -15.05 0.64 -1.75
N GLY A 214 -14.38 0.84 -0.60
CA GLY A 214 -14.97 0.64 0.72
C GLY A 214 -16.15 1.57 1.02
N THR A 215 -16.15 2.76 0.44
CA THR A 215 -17.24 3.74 0.56
C THR A 215 -18.26 3.67 -0.59
N SER A 216 -18.15 2.67 -1.46
CA SER A 216 -19.01 2.50 -2.64
C SER A 216 -19.01 3.70 -3.61
N MET A 217 -17.91 4.47 -3.62
CA MET A 217 -17.67 5.50 -4.63
C MET A 217 -17.15 4.86 -5.91
N LYS A 218 -17.45 5.46 -7.05
CA LYS A 218 -16.95 4.99 -8.35
C LYS A 218 -15.47 5.35 -8.51
N VAL A 219 -14.60 4.37 -8.71
CA VAL A 219 -13.22 4.61 -9.11
C VAL A 219 -13.18 4.90 -10.60
N ILE A 220 -12.55 6.02 -10.97
CA ILE A 220 -12.34 6.44 -12.36
C ILE A 220 -10.85 6.30 -12.68
N THR A 221 -10.53 5.44 -13.63
CA THR A 221 -9.17 5.28 -14.14
C THR A 221 -8.92 6.28 -15.25
N VAL A 222 -7.76 6.91 -15.24
CA VAL A 222 -7.32 7.87 -16.27
C VAL A 222 -5.99 7.40 -16.83
N ASP A 223 -5.93 7.25 -18.14
CA ASP A 223 -4.71 6.83 -18.84
C ASP A 223 -3.56 7.82 -18.60
N GLY A 224 -2.38 7.31 -18.28
CA GLY A 224 -1.21 8.13 -17.94
C GLY A 224 -1.29 8.83 -16.58
N ALA A 225 -2.31 8.54 -15.77
CA ALA A 225 -2.36 8.99 -14.39
C ALA A 225 -1.48 8.09 -13.52
N ASN A 226 -0.45 8.67 -12.91
CA ASN A 226 0.42 8.05 -11.93
C ASN A 226 0.48 8.88 -10.64
N GLY A 227 1.29 8.47 -9.66
CA GLY A 227 1.51 9.21 -8.41
C GLY A 227 2.58 10.32 -8.52
N GLY A 228 3.32 10.37 -9.62
CA GLY A 228 4.45 11.29 -9.81
C GLY A 228 4.07 12.67 -10.31
N LEU A 229 5.12 13.48 -10.55
CA LEU A 229 5.01 14.86 -11.03
C LEU A 229 4.53 14.97 -12.48
N ASP A 230 4.81 13.97 -13.27
CA ASP A 230 4.48 13.86 -14.71
C ASP A 230 3.12 13.22 -14.96
N THR A 231 2.29 13.11 -13.92
CA THR A 231 0.93 12.55 -14.02
C THR A 231 0.09 13.31 -15.06
N ASN A 232 -0.86 12.62 -15.71
CA ASN A 232 -1.78 13.22 -16.66
C ASN A 232 -2.81 14.13 -15.98
N TYR A 233 -2.42 15.38 -15.69
CA TYR A 233 -3.28 16.39 -15.05
C TYR A 233 -4.51 16.75 -15.87
N GLU A 234 -4.33 16.93 -17.20
CA GLU A 234 -5.44 17.27 -18.11
C GLU A 234 -6.45 16.14 -18.20
N GLY A 235 -5.98 14.89 -18.28
CA GLY A 235 -6.85 13.71 -18.26
C GLY A 235 -7.66 13.61 -16.98
N LYS A 236 -7.03 13.85 -15.82
CA LYS A 236 -7.73 13.87 -14.51
C LYS A 236 -8.79 14.98 -14.47
N ALA A 237 -8.47 16.19 -14.93
CA ALA A 237 -9.42 17.31 -14.98
C ALA A 237 -10.59 17.04 -15.93
N LYS A 238 -10.32 16.51 -17.13
CA LYS A 238 -11.35 16.14 -18.11
C LYS A 238 -12.27 15.04 -17.55
N ALA A 239 -11.70 13.99 -16.98
CA ALA A 239 -12.47 12.92 -16.36
C ALA A 239 -13.37 13.44 -15.23
N ALA A 240 -12.90 14.38 -14.41
CA ALA A 240 -13.70 15.00 -13.37
C ALA A 240 -14.90 15.78 -13.94
N LEU A 241 -14.69 16.54 -15.02
CA LEU A 241 -15.76 17.26 -15.71
C LEU A 241 -16.78 16.29 -16.33
N ASP A 242 -16.32 15.26 -17.03
CA ASP A 242 -17.21 14.27 -17.65
C ASP A 242 -18.06 13.55 -16.59
N VAL A 243 -17.47 13.14 -15.47
CA VAL A 243 -18.18 12.50 -14.35
C VAL A 243 -19.29 13.39 -13.80
N LEU A 244 -19.03 14.68 -13.60
CA LEU A 244 -20.01 15.63 -13.04
C LEU A 244 -21.08 16.06 -14.05
N THR A 245 -20.73 16.19 -15.34
CA THR A 245 -21.64 16.79 -16.34
C THR A 245 -22.37 15.77 -17.20
N ARG A 246 -21.82 14.56 -17.36
CA ARG A 246 -22.35 13.53 -18.28
C ARG A 246 -22.77 12.26 -17.57
N ASP A 247 -22.02 11.81 -16.55
CA ASP A 247 -22.23 10.51 -15.92
C ASP A 247 -23.20 10.57 -14.73
N GLY A 248 -23.64 11.78 -14.36
CA GLY A 248 -24.66 11.98 -13.33
C GLY A 248 -24.17 11.75 -11.90
N TYR A 249 -22.89 12.01 -11.62
CA TYR A 249 -22.35 12.06 -10.26
C TYR A 249 -22.45 13.48 -9.70
N ASP A 250 -22.65 13.56 -8.39
CA ASP A 250 -22.81 14.83 -7.66
C ASP A 250 -21.49 15.35 -7.07
N PHE A 251 -20.52 14.45 -6.91
CA PHE A 251 -19.25 14.72 -6.24
C PHE A 251 -18.12 13.94 -6.88
N VAL A 252 -16.98 14.56 -7.08
CA VAL A 252 -15.75 13.90 -7.52
C VAL A 252 -14.58 14.32 -6.63
N TYR A 253 -13.84 13.34 -6.13
CA TYR A 253 -12.60 13.54 -5.42
C TYR A 253 -11.43 13.31 -6.37
N VAL A 254 -10.67 14.36 -6.66
CA VAL A 254 -9.48 14.28 -7.53
C VAL A 254 -8.23 14.36 -6.66
N HIS A 255 -7.44 13.31 -6.66
CA HIS A 255 -6.20 13.24 -5.90
C HIS A 255 -4.98 13.49 -6.78
N LEU A 256 -4.11 14.37 -6.33
CA LEU A 256 -2.81 14.69 -6.94
C LEU A 256 -1.72 14.44 -5.89
N GLU A 257 -0.89 13.43 -6.10
CA GLU A 257 0.18 13.01 -5.19
C GLU A 257 1.48 13.79 -5.41
N GLY A 258 1.71 14.27 -6.62
CA GLY A 258 2.96 14.93 -7.00
C GLY A 258 3.49 15.99 -6.01
N PRO A 259 2.65 16.83 -5.39
CA PRO A 259 3.12 17.77 -4.36
C PRO A 259 3.69 17.11 -3.11
N ASP A 260 3.16 15.95 -2.69
CA ASP A 260 3.67 15.18 -1.55
C ASP A 260 5.04 14.57 -1.88
N GLU A 261 5.18 13.99 -3.06
CA GLU A 261 6.45 13.44 -3.55
C GLU A 261 7.56 14.50 -3.61
N ILE A 262 7.26 15.73 -4.04
CA ILE A 262 8.24 16.83 -4.02
C ILE A 262 8.66 17.15 -2.60
N CYS A 263 7.73 17.27 -1.67
CA CYS A 263 8.03 17.59 -0.29
C CYS A 263 8.89 16.51 0.38
N LEU A 264 8.70 15.25 0.03
CA LEU A 264 9.52 14.14 0.52
C LEU A 264 10.95 14.15 -0.07
N LEU A 265 11.10 14.55 -1.34
CA LEU A 265 12.39 14.63 -2.03
C LEU A 265 13.21 15.88 -1.65
N TYR A 266 12.55 16.97 -1.31
CA TYR A 266 13.15 18.26 -0.97
C TYR A 266 12.86 18.63 0.49
N THR A 267 13.11 17.71 1.42
CA THR A 267 13.05 18.04 2.83
C THR A 267 14.18 19.00 3.15
N SER A 268 13.85 20.22 3.37
CA SER A 268 14.35 21.18 4.35
C SER A 268 14.26 22.64 3.94
N ASP A 269 14.31 23.00 2.65
CA ASP A 269 14.47 24.41 2.28
C ASP A 269 13.20 25.15 1.85
N ALA A 270 12.08 24.45 1.62
CA ALA A 270 10.83 25.07 1.18
C ALA A 270 9.82 25.38 2.30
N ALA A 271 10.15 25.08 3.55
CA ALA A 271 9.30 25.32 4.70
C ALA A 271 9.63 26.59 5.48
N ASP A 272 10.72 27.28 5.15
CA ASP A 272 11.25 28.45 5.90
C ASP A 272 11.09 29.79 5.15
N ASP A 273 10.41 29.85 3.98
CA ASP A 273 10.07 31.09 3.29
C ASP A 273 8.58 31.46 3.40
#